data_fee0a373829f1086afd4a19168559b3f
#
_entry.id   fee0a373829f1086afd4a19168559b3f
#
_cell.length_a   1.000
_cell.length_b   1.000
_cell.length_c   1.000
_cell.angle_alpha   90.00
_cell.angle_beta   90.00
_cell.angle_gamma   90.00
#
_symmetry.space_group_name_H-M   'P 1'
#
loop_
_entity.id
_entity.type
_entity.pdbx_description
1 polymer ?
#
loop_
_entity_poly.entity_id
_entity_poly.type
_entity_poly.pdbx_seq_one_letter_code
_entity_poly.pdbx_strand_id
1 'polypeptide(L)'
;GYKDGITGVARSMPTSSAVDNVARALNIPCFETPTGWKFFGNLLDSNLITLCGEESFGTGSNHVREKDGLWAVLYWLQVLAEKKCSVSDLMQNHWKQFGRNYYSRHDYEAIPSNIANQIFGNLTSMLENLKGNSFAGHLVKVADNFSYLDPVDNSISENQGLRLVLDDNSRVIVRLSGTGTKG
;
A
#
# COMPACT_ATOMS: atom_id res chain seq x y z
N GLY A 1 12.86 -2.24 20.48
CA GLY A 1 11.59 -2.82 20.08
C GLY A 1 10.42 -2.12 20.76
N TYR A 2 9.23 -2.30 20.25
CA TYR A 2 8.00 -1.76 20.84
C TYR A 2 7.66 -2.56 22.12
N LYS A 3 7.64 -1.90 23.26
CA LYS A 3 7.42 -2.55 24.56
C LYS A 3 6.03 -3.20 24.67
N ASP A 4 5.05 -2.55 24.05
CA ASP A 4 3.64 -3.00 24.06
C ASP A 4 3.28 -3.83 22.81
N GLY A 5 4.29 -4.21 22.00
CA GLY A 5 4.10 -4.94 20.77
C GLY A 5 3.67 -4.03 19.60
N ILE A 6 3.19 -4.67 18.53
CA ILE A 6 2.64 -4.01 17.33
C ILE A 6 1.13 -4.19 17.36
N THR A 7 0.38 -3.09 17.46
CA THR A 7 -1.09 -3.12 17.51
C THR A 7 -1.71 -3.46 16.14
N GLY A 8 -1.09 -3.00 15.07
CA GLY A 8 -1.50 -3.23 13.71
C GLY A 8 -0.55 -2.57 12.72
N VAL A 9 -0.78 -2.79 11.46
CA VAL A 9 -0.01 -2.20 10.35
C VAL A 9 -0.94 -1.58 9.32
N ALA A 10 -0.44 -0.61 8.57
CA ALA A 10 -1.16 -0.07 7.41
C ALA A 10 -0.25 0.09 6.21
N ARG A 11 -0.82 -0.07 5.04
CA ARG A 11 -0.18 0.26 3.75
C ARG A 11 -1.12 1.06 2.87
N SER A 12 -0.56 1.88 1.99
CA SER A 12 -1.38 2.50 0.95
C SER A 12 -1.89 1.45 -0.05
N MET A 13 -3.00 1.73 -0.70
CA MET A 13 -3.66 0.83 -1.64
C MET A 13 -2.72 0.40 -2.79
N PRO A 14 -1.92 1.28 -3.40
CA PRO A 14 -0.98 0.87 -4.44
C PRO A 14 0.26 0.10 -3.93
N THR A 15 0.51 0.10 -2.63
CA THR A 15 1.65 -0.65 -2.04
C THR A 15 1.43 -2.15 -2.16
N SER A 16 2.52 -2.90 -2.37
CA SER A 16 2.49 -4.37 -2.38
C SER A 16 1.78 -4.94 -1.14
N SER A 17 1.04 -6.02 -1.33
CA SER A 17 0.36 -6.74 -0.24
C SER A 17 1.29 -7.66 0.57
N ALA A 18 2.61 -7.47 0.48
CA ALA A 18 3.56 -8.30 1.23
C ALA A 18 3.35 -8.21 2.76
N VAL A 19 3.05 -7.00 3.26
CA VAL A 19 2.78 -6.79 4.68
C VAL A 19 1.47 -7.46 5.14
N ASP A 20 0.50 -7.66 4.25
CA ASP A 20 -0.76 -8.35 4.56
C ASP A 20 -0.49 -9.81 4.98
N ASN A 21 0.47 -10.47 4.31
CA ASN A 21 0.88 -11.83 4.65
C ASN A 21 1.54 -11.89 6.03
N VAL A 22 2.37 -10.92 6.35
CA VAL A 22 3.02 -10.81 7.66
C VAL A 22 1.98 -10.57 8.76
N ALA A 23 1.08 -9.61 8.54
CA ALA A 23 0.02 -9.28 9.49
C ALA A 23 -0.88 -10.49 9.78
N ARG A 24 -1.27 -11.22 8.74
CA ARG A 24 -2.04 -12.47 8.88
C ARG A 24 -1.29 -13.52 9.69
N ALA A 25 -0.01 -13.72 9.41
CA ALA A 25 0.81 -14.69 10.14
C ALA A 25 1.03 -14.32 11.61
N LEU A 26 1.06 -13.02 11.92
CA LEU A 26 1.19 -12.50 13.28
C LEU A 26 -0.15 -12.29 13.99
N ASN A 27 -1.26 -12.52 13.28
CA ASN A 27 -2.62 -12.28 13.77
C ASN A 27 -2.84 -10.85 14.29
N ILE A 28 -2.36 -9.87 13.53
CA ILE A 28 -2.55 -8.45 13.82
C ILE A 28 -3.35 -7.78 12.69
N PRO A 29 -4.08 -6.68 12.98
CA PRO A 29 -4.81 -5.91 11.97
C PRO A 29 -3.89 -5.36 10.86
N CYS A 30 -4.39 -5.36 9.62
CA CYS A 30 -3.75 -4.73 8.47
C CYS A 30 -4.78 -3.85 7.76
N PHE A 31 -4.46 -2.57 7.61
CA PHE A 31 -5.34 -1.59 6.97
C PHE A 31 -4.81 -1.21 5.59
N GLU A 32 -5.70 -1.20 4.60
CA GLU A 32 -5.44 -0.65 3.27
C GLU A 32 -6.04 0.75 3.20
N THR A 33 -5.21 1.77 3.00
CA THR A 33 -5.64 3.17 2.94
C THR A 33 -5.40 3.77 1.56
N PRO A 34 -6.01 4.91 1.23
CA PRO A 34 -5.55 5.70 0.10
C PRO A 34 -4.09 6.13 0.25
N THR A 35 -3.50 6.63 -0.83
CA THR A 35 -2.19 7.28 -0.77
C THR A 35 -2.32 8.63 -0.06
N GLY A 36 -1.45 8.86 0.90
CA GLY A 36 -1.39 10.11 1.66
C GLY A 36 -1.28 9.86 3.16
N TRP A 37 -0.32 10.56 3.78
CA TRP A 37 0.06 10.31 5.17
C TRP A 37 -1.04 10.62 6.18
N LYS A 38 -1.99 11.52 5.83
CA LYS A 38 -3.14 11.85 6.68
C LYS A 38 -3.98 10.63 7.09
N PHE A 39 -4.12 9.64 6.20
CA PHE A 39 -4.88 8.43 6.49
C PHE A 39 -4.20 7.54 7.53
N PHE A 40 -2.87 7.45 7.48
CA PHE A 40 -2.10 6.79 8.52
C PHE A 40 -2.16 7.55 9.85
N GLY A 41 -2.17 8.89 9.80
CA GLY A 41 -2.30 9.75 10.98
C GLY A 41 -3.52 9.41 11.82
N ASN A 42 -4.70 9.29 11.20
CA ASN A 42 -5.95 8.91 11.89
C ASN A 42 -5.81 7.55 12.59
N LEU A 43 -5.28 6.54 11.89
CA LEU A 43 -5.09 5.20 12.45
C LEU A 43 -4.05 5.17 13.59
N LEU A 44 -2.97 5.96 13.46
CA LEU A 44 -1.95 6.11 14.50
C LEU A 44 -2.49 6.81 15.75
N ASP A 45 -3.25 7.88 15.59
CA ASP A 45 -3.84 8.65 16.70
C ASP A 45 -4.87 7.81 17.47
N SER A 46 -5.54 6.90 16.79
CA SER A 46 -6.50 5.98 17.40
C SER A 46 -5.86 4.69 17.91
N ASN A 47 -4.52 4.57 17.90
CA ASN A 47 -3.77 3.38 18.31
C ASN A 47 -4.17 2.08 17.57
N LEU A 48 -4.76 2.20 16.39
CA LEU A 48 -5.12 1.04 15.56
C LEU A 48 -3.91 0.43 14.87
N ILE A 49 -2.87 1.22 14.61
CA ILE A 49 -1.63 0.76 13.99
C ILE A 49 -0.40 1.29 14.73
N THR A 50 0.70 0.57 14.58
CA THR A 50 2.02 0.97 15.08
C THR A 50 2.97 1.32 13.94
N LEU A 51 2.85 0.65 12.80
CA LEU A 51 3.71 0.80 11.62
C LEU A 51 2.89 1.04 10.36
N CYS A 52 3.41 1.87 9.48
CA CYS A 52 2.78 2.12 8.18
C CYS A 52 3.83 2.39 7.09
N GLY A 53 3.42 2.22 5.83
CA GLY A 53 4.30 2.46 4.70
C GLY A 53 3.58 2.61 3.37
N GLU A 54 4.27 3.22 2.42
CA GLU A 54 3.80 3.47 1.06
C GLU A 54 4.73 2.84 0.01
N GLU A 55 4.25 2.71 -1.22
CA GLU A 55 5.00 2.22 -2.38
C GLU A 55 6.19 3.13 -2.75
N SER A 56 6.18 4.37 -2.30
CA SER A 56 7.25 5.35 -2.45
C SER A 56 8.39 5.17 -1.45
N PHE A 57 8.44 4.03 -0.76
CA PHE A 57 9.38 3.71 0.33
C PHE A 57 9.24 4.59 1.58
N GLY A 58 8.24 5.47 1.64
CA GLY A 58 7.90 6.21 2.84
C GLY A 58 7.42 5.26 3.93
N THR A 59 8.08 5.26 5.08
CA THR A 59 7.69 4.46 6.25
C THR A 59 7.66 5.32 7.50
N GLY A 60 6.90 4.88 8.46
CA GLY A 60 6.79 5.55 9.76
C GLY A 60 6.20 4.65 10.82
N SER A 61 6.17 5.17 12.00
CA SER A 61 5.70 4.51 13.20
C SER A 61 4.89 5.51 14.04
N ASN A 62 4.41 5.07 15.19
CA ASN A 62 3.61 5.88 16.12
C ASN A 62 4.39 6.98 16.86
N HIS A 63 5.69 7.17 16.58
CA HIS A 63 6.53 8.22 17.19
C HIS A 63 6.27 9.61 16.57
N VAL A 64 5.84 9.67 15.30
CA VAL A 64 5.54 10.91 14.57
C VAL A 64 4.43 10.66 13.54
N ARG A 65 3.73 11.72 13.11
CA ARG A 65 2.63 11.64 12.15
C ARG A 65 3.05 11.99 10.72
N GLU A 66 4.30 11.64 10.37
CA GLU A 66 4.89 11.91 9.07
C GLU A 66 5.88 10.81 8.70
N LYS A 67 6.28 10.75 7.44
CA LYS A 67 7.36 9.88 6.96
C LYS A 67 8.66 10.24 7.68
N ASP A 68 9.37 9.23 8.16
CA ASP A 68 10.65 9.45 8.84
C ASP A 68 11.73 8.53 8.29
N GLY A 69 12.50 9.06 7.35
CA GLY A 69 13.62 8.34 6.74
C GLY A 69 14.77 8.07 7.71
N LEU A 70 15.02 8.96 8.67
CA LEU A 70 16.05 8.76 9.68
C LEU A 70 15.67 7.61 10.61
N TRP A 71 14.44 7.59 11.08
CA TRP A 71 13.91 6.46 11.86
C TRP A 71 14.03 5.15 11.07
N ALA A 72 13.66 5.15 9.79
CA ALA A 72 13.75 3.94 8.96
C ALA A 72 15.18 3.41 8.86
N VAL A 73 16.17 4.29 8.67
CA VAL A 73 17.59 3.92 8.64
C VAL A 73 18.04 3.34 9.97
N LEU A 74 17.74 4.00 11.08
CA LEU A 74 18.09 3.53 12.43
C LEU A 74 17.42 2.20 12.74
N TYR A 75 16.17 2.03 12.34
CA TYR A 75 15.44 0.78 12.52
C TYR A 75 16.11 -0.38 11.76
N TRP A 76 16.49 -0.16 10.49
CA TRP A 76 17.22 -1.14 9.70
C TRP A 76 18.59 -1.51 10.32
N LEU A 77 19.34 -0.52 10.79
CA LEU A 77 20.61 -0.76 11.47
C LEU A 77 20.42 -1.59 12.74
N GLN A 78 19.37 -1.32 13.52
CA GLN A 78 19.04 -2.11 14.70
C GLN A 78 18.68 -3.56 14.32
N VAL A 79 17.87 -3.77 13.28
CA VAL A 79 17.51 -5.11 12.80
C VAL A 79 18.76 -5.89 12.38
N LEU A 80 19.68 -5.27 11.64
CA LEU A 80 20.91 -5.92 11.20
C LEU A 80 21.83 -6.24 12.38
N ALA A 81 21.96 -5.35 13.34
CA ALA A 81 22.75 -5.56 14.55
C ALA A 81 22.21 -6.72 15.40
N GLU A 82 20.90 -6.82 15.51
CA GLU A 82 20.22 -7.88 16.27
C GLU A 82 20.31 -9.23 15.56
N LYS A 83 20.01 -9.24 14.26
CA LYS A 83 19.99 -10.48 13.46
C LYS A 83 21.37 -10.98 13.06
N LYS A 84 22.39 -10.13 13.05
CA LYS A 84 23.79 -10.45 12.70
C LYS A 84 23.92 -11.19 11.36
N CYS A 85 23.12 -10.80 10.39
CA CYS A 85 23.12 -11.37 9.04
C CYS A 85 23.05 -10.27 7.98
N SER A 86 23.35 -10.63 6.73
CA SER A 86 23.21 -9.68 5.62
C SER A 86 21.75 -9.33 5.33
N VAL A 87 21.52 -8.18 4.67
CA VAL A 87 20.19 -7.83 4.16
C VAL A 87 19.64 -8.91 3.23
N SER A 88 20.50 -9.49 2.39
CA SER A 88 20.10 -10.57 1.49
C SER A 88 19.58 -11.79 2.26
N ASP A 89 20.31 -12.24 3.28
CA ASP A 89 19.88 -13.37 4.10
C ASP A 89 18.58 -13.09 4.85
N LEU A 90 18.48 -11.87 5.40
CA LEU A 90 17.28 -11.43 6.09
C LEU A 90 16.06 -11.49 5.15
N MET A 91 16.20 -10.94 3.93
CA MET A 91 15.10 -10.94 2.95
C MET A 91 14.79 -12.34 2.43
N GLN A 92 15.78 -13.20 2.19
CA GLN A 92 15.54 -14.58 1.78
C GLN A 92 14.78 -15.36 2.87
N ASN A 93 15.15 -15.19 4.13
CA ASN A 93 14.45 -15.83 5.26
C ASN A 93 13.03 -15.29 5.39
N HIS A 94 12.83 -13.99 5.23
CA HIS A 94 11.51 -13.36 5.19
C HIS A 94 10.63 -13.95 4.07
N TRP A 95 11.14 -14.06 2.86
CA TRP A 95 10.39 -14.64 1.74
C TRP A 95 10.09 -16.12 1.92
N LYS A 96 10.97 -16.89 2.54
CA LYS A 96 10.70 -18.29 2.89
C LYS A 96 9.55 -18.41 3.88
N GLN A 97 9.43 -17.48 4.80
CA GLN A 97 8.42 -17.50 5.87
C GLN A 97 7.06 -16.96 5.41
N PHE A 98 7.05 -15.86 4.66
CA PHE A 98 5.82 -15.10 4.35
C PHE A 98 5.44 -15.10 2.87
N GLY A 99 6.27 -15.67 2.02
CA GLY A 99 6.14 -15.59 0.56
C GLY A 99 6.80 -14.35 -0.01
N ARG A 100 7.02 -14.36 -1.31
CA ARG A 100 7.61 -13.24 -2.05
C ARG A 100 6.56 -12.64 -2.98
N ASN A 101 6.30 -11.35 -2.82
CA ASN A 101 5.52 -10.58 -3.76
C ASN A 101 6.44 -9.99 -4.84
N TYR A 102 6.02 -10.11 -6.09
CA TYR A 102 6.67 -9.47 -7.23
C TYR A 102 5.85 -8.26 -7.62
N TYR A 103 6.52 -7.16 -7.97
CA TYR A 103 5.84 -5.93 -8.38
C TYR A 103 6.69 -5.16 -9.38
N SER A 104 6.03 -4.34 -10.16
CA SER A 104 6.65 -3.31 -10.98
C SER A 104 5.85 -2.01 -10.82
N ARG A 105 6.52 -0.88 -11.01
CA ARG A 105 5.91 0.43 -11.03
C ARG A 105 6.33 1.13 -12.30
N HIS A 106 5.36 1.75 -12.96
CA HIS A 106 5.56 2.51 -14.17
C HIS A 106 5.01 3.92 -13.95
N ASP A 107 5.89 4.92 -13.95
CA ASP A 107 5.53 6.32 -13.81
C ASP A 107 5.56 6.99 -15.18
N TYR A 108 4.50 7.72 -15.50
CA TYR A 108 4.37 8.50 -16.71
C TYR A 108 4.30 9.96 -16.29
N GLU A 109 5.36 10.71 -16.61
CA GLU A 109 5.52 12.11 -16.20
C GLU A 109 5.23 13.06 -17.36
N ALA A 110 4.92 14.31 -17.04
CA ALA A 110 4.69 15.39 -18.00
C ALA A 110 3.56 15.13 -19.02
N ILE A 111 2.58 14.29 -18.68
CA ILE A 111 1.38 14.10 -19.48
C ILE A 111 0.43 15.28 -19.21
N PRO A 112 -0.08 15.97 -20.28
CA PRO A 112 -1.09 16.99 -20.11
C PRO A 112 -2.33 16.46 -19.35
N SER A 113 -2.85 17.22 -18.40
CA SER A 113 -3.94 16.78 -17.50
C SER A 113 -5.20 16.33 -18.26
N ASN A 114 -5.55 17.02 -19.35
CA ASN A 114 -6.69 16.63 -20.16
C ASN A 114 -6.52 15.24 -20.78
N ILE A 115 -5.30 14.89 -21.22
CA ILE A 115 -4.99 13.56 -21.77
C ILE A 115 -4.99 12.53 -20.66
N ALA A 116 -4.35 12.82 -19.52
CA ALA A 116 -4.32 11.92 -18.36
C ALA A 116 -5.75 11.61 -17.84
N ASN A 117 -6.59 12.63 -17.73
CA ASN A 117 -7.99 12.47 -17.33
C ASN A 117 -8.81 11.68 -18.36
N GLN A 118 -8.57 11.89 -19.66
CA GLN A 118 -9.23 11.13 -20.71
C GLN A 118 -8.86 9.64 -20.66
N ILE A 119 -7.57 9.34 -20.50
CA ILE A 119 -7.09 7.96 -20.34
C ILE A 119 -7.73 7.31 -19.12
N PHE A 120 -7.70 8.02 -17.97
CA PHE A 120 -8.28 7.52 -16.71
C PHE A 120 -9.78 7.29 -16.82
N GLY A 121 -10.52 8.19 -17.48
CA GLY A 121 -11.94 8.04 -17.74
C GLY A 121 -12.25 6.82 -18.62
N ASN A 122 -11.47 6.62 -19.69
CA ASN A 122 -11.61 5.42 -20.53
C ASN A 122 -11.35 4.13 -19.76
N LEU A 123 -10.29 4.09 -18.93
CA LEU A 123 -10.00 2.94 -18.08
C LEU A 123 -11.11 2.69 -17.07
N THR A 124 -11.66 3.74 -16.47
CA THR A 124 -12.80 3.62 -15.54
C THR A 124 -14.01 2.96 -16.20
N SER A 125 -14.36 3.40 -17.41
CA SER A 125 -15.48 2.80 -18.17
C SER A 125 -15.22 1.34 -18.55
N MET A 126 -13.97 0.95 -18.73
CA MET A 126 -13.61 -0.46 -19.02
C MET A 126 -13.75 -1.36 -17.80
N LEU A 127 -13.46 -0.84 -16.60
CA LEU A 127 -13.48 -1.64 -15.37
C LEU A 127 -14.84 -2.28 -15.09
N GLU A 128 -15.93 -1.58 -15.36
CA GLU A 128 -17.30 -2.08 -15.13
C GLU A 128 -17.56 -3.40 -15.88
N ASN A 129 -16.92 -3.58 -17.04
CA ASN A 129 -17.06 -4.77 -17.87
C ASN A 129 -16.06 -5.87 -17.53
N LEU A 130 -15.08 -5.62 -16.67
CA LEU A 130 -14.04 -6.60 -16.34
C LEU A 130 -14.42 -7.51 -15.17
N LYS A 131 -15.22 -7.04 -14.22
CA LYS A 131 -15.59 -7.81 -13.04
C LYS A 131 -16.33 -9.10 -13.42
N GLY A 132 -15.85 -10.24 -12.94
CA GLY A 132 -16.39 -11.55 -13.26
C GLY A 132 -15.90 -12.13 -14.59
N ASN A 133 -15.13 -11.39 -15.36
CA ASN A 133 -14.52 -11.85 -16.63
C ASN A 133 -13.07 -12.27 -16.42
N SER A 134 -12.47 -12.88 -17.43
CA SER A 134 -11.05 -13.27 -17.41
C SER A 134 -10.17 -12.12 -17.90
N PHE A 135 -9.10 -11.87 -17.16
CA PHE A 135 -8.03 -10.97 -17.55
C PHE A 135 -6.68 -11.67 -17.38
N ALA A 136 -5.88 -11.72 -18.44
CA ALA A 136 -4.58 -12.41 -18.45
C ALA A 136 -4.64 -13.88 -17.96
N GLY A 137 -5.75 -14.57 -18.20
CA GLY A 137 -5.95 -15.96 -17.79
C GLY A 137 -6.47 -16.14 -16.36
N HIS A 138 -6.70 -15.07 -15.63
CA HIS A 138 -7.20 -15.05 -14.26
C HIS A 138 -8.59 -14.43 -14.17
N LEU A 139 -9.42 -14.91 -13.23
CA LEU A 139 -10.73 -14.33 -12.96
C LEU A 139 -10.58 -12.99 -12.21
N VAL A 140 -11.25 -11.96 -12.70
CA VAL A 140 -11.30 -10.65 -12.03
C VAL A 140 -12.31 -10.70 -10.89
N LYS A 141 -11.82 -10.65 -9.66
CA LYS A 141 -12.64 -10.60 -8.43
C LYS A 141 -13.14 -9.19 -8.11
N VAL A 142 -12.25 -8.20 -8.25
CA VAL A 142 -12.56 -6.79 -7.98
C VAL A 142 -12.11 -5.97 -9.16
N ALA A 143 -12.99 -5.07 -9.60
CA ALA A 143 -12.69 -4.02 -10.57
C ALA A 143 -13.44 -2.79 -10.11
N ASP A 144 -12.74 -1.85 -9.51
CA ASP A 144 -13.35 -0.67 -8.89
C ASP A 144 -12.47 0.58 -8.99
N ASN A 145 -13.08 1.73 -8.77
CA ASN A 145 -12.38 2.94 -8.39
C ASN A 145 -12.40 3.00 -6.85
N PHE A 146 -11.24 2.78 -6.25
CA PHE A 146 -11.09 2.57 -4.81
C PHE A 146 -11.70 3.71 -4.01
N SER A 147 -12.55 3.35 -3.07
CA SER A 147 -13.14 4.24 -2.08
C SER A 147 -12.77 3.75 -0.69
N TYR A 148 -12.47 4.66 0.19
CA TYR A 148 -12.04 4.39 1.56
C TYR A 148 -12.99 5.01 2.56
N LEU A 149 -13.52 4.18 3.45
CA LEU A 149 -14.24 4.60 4.65
C LEU A 149 -13.24 4.58 5.81
N ASP A 150 -12.95 5.73 6.38
CA ASP A 150 -12.04 5.82 7.52
C ASP A 150 -12.71 5.22 8.77
N PRO A 151 -12.10 4.22 9.41
CA PRO A 151 -12.71 3.55 10.56
C PRO A 151 -12.72 4.41 11.84
N VAL A 152 -12.04 5.56 11.83
CA VAL A 152 -11.92 6.43 13.00
C VAL A 152 -13.00 7.50 13.01
N ASP A 153 -13.15 8.23 11.91
CA ASP A 153 -14.05 9.38 11.82
C ASP A 153 -15.23 9.16 10.86
N ASN A 154 -15.30 7.99 10.22
CA ASN A 154 -16.30 7.62 9.22
C ASN A 154 -16.32 8.52 7.97
N SER A 155 -15.26 9.28 7.73
CA SER A 155 -15.13 10.05 6.48
C SER A 155 -14.94 9.12 5.28
N ILE A 156 -15.49 9.54 4.14
CA ILE A 156 -15.37 8.77 2.89
C ILE A 156 -14.44 9.54 1.95
N SER A 157 -13.45 8.83 1.41
CA SER A 157 -12.55 9.33 0.36
C SER A 157 -12.75 8.50 -0.89
N GLU A 158 -13.45 9.07 -1.88
CA GLU A 158 -13.75 8.42 -3.16
C GLU A 158 -12.65 8.67 -4.20
N ASN A 159 -12.68 7.90 -5.29
CA ASN A 159 -11.82 8.09 -6.47
C ASN A 159 -10.32 8.05 -6.17
N GLN A 160 -9.90 7.12 -5.33
CA GLN A 160 -8.52 7.00 -4.86
C GLN A 160 -7.61 6.17 -5.79
N GLY A 161 -8.14 5.73 -6.93
CA GLY A 161 -7.41 5.00 -7.96
C GLY A 161 -8.15 3.76 -8.44
N LEU A 162 -7.93 3.39 -9.69
CA LEU A 162 -8.52 2.20 -10.28
C LEU A 162 -7.81 0.96 -9.78
N ARG A 163 -8.58 -0.04 -9.37
CA ARG A 163 -8.06 -1.28 -8.79
C ARG A 163 -8.67 -2.49 -9.48
N LEU A 164 -7.81 -3.36 -9.98
CA LEU A 164 -8.15 -4.68 -10.48
C LEU A 164 -7.50 -5.73 -9.58
N VAL A 165 -8.29 -6.65 -9.04
CA VAL A 165 -7.79 -7.76 -8.21
C VAL A 165 -8.22 -9.07 -8.83
N LEU A 166 -7.26 -9.96 -9.07
CA LEU A 166 -7.44 -11.25 -9.70
C LEU A 166 -7.63 -12.36 -8.66
N ASP A 167 -8.01 -13.55 -9.12
CA ASP A 167 -8.30 -14.70 -8.27
C ASP A 167 -7.06 -15.27 -7.55
N ASP A 168 -5.87 -15.06 -8.09
CA ASP A 168 -4.58 -15.36 -7.46
C ASP A 168 -4.09 -14.25 -6.52
N ASN A 169 -4.90 -13.20 -6.29
CA ASN A 169 -4.58 -11.98 -5.56
C ASN A 169 -3.55 -11.06 -6.22
N SER A 170 -3.18 -11.30 -7.48
CA SER A 170 -2.47 -10.31 -8.30
C SER A 170 -3.31 -9.05 -8.46
N ARG A 171 -2.66 -7.89 -8.51
CA ARG A 171 -3.35 -6.60 -8.59
C ARG A 171 -2.74 -5.71 -9.65
N VAL A 172 -3.59 -4.99 -10.36
CA VAL A 172 -3.21 -3.88 -11.23
C VAL A 172 -3.83 -2.62 -10.67
N ILE A 173 -3.01 -1.62 -10.45
CA ILE A 173 -3.43 -0.33 -9.88
C ILE A 173 -3.05 0.78 -10.85
N VAL A 174 -4.00 1.66 -11.13
CA VAL A 174 -3.78 2.86 -11.93
C VAL A 174 -4.30 4.06 -11.17
N ARG A 175 -3.47 5.09 -10.99
CA ARG A 175 -3.90 6.31 -10.33
C ARG A 175 -3.27 7.55 -10.93
N LEU A 176 -3.96 8.66 -10.82
CA LEU A 176 -3.41 9.97 -11.12
C LEU A 176 -2.62 10.49 -9.91
N SER A 177 -1.52 11.18 -10.16
CA SER A 177 -0.77 11.86 -9.11
C SER A 177 -1.52 13.13 -8.69
N GLY A 178 -1.74 13.30 -7.38
CA GLY A 178 -2.30 14.53 -6.81
C GLY A 178 -1.24 15.61 -6.48
N THR A 179 0.05 15.32 -6.67
CA THR A 179 1.15 16.20 -6.24
C THR A 179 1.90 16.88 -7.39
N GLY A 180 1.52 16.62 -8.63
CA GLY A 180 2.12 17.27 -9.81
C GLY A 180 1.66 18.71 -9.93
N THR A 181 2.60 19.67 -10.04
CA THR A 181 2.30 21.09 -10.30
C THR A 181 1.90 21.38 -11.74
N LYS A 182 1.82 20.37 -12.56
CA LYS A 182 1.25 20.38 -13.91
C LYS A 182 0.42 19.11 -14.08
N GLY A 183 -0.74 19.17 -13.53
CA GLY A 183 -1.83 18.43 -14.01
C GLY A 183 -2.43 19.26 -15.06
#